data_4ebcfb46c2da3b4a90eccc22e18cec53
#
_entry.id   4ebcfb46c2da3b4a90eccc22e18cec53
#
_cell.length_a   1.000
_cell.length_b   1.000
_cell.length_c   1.000
_cell.angle_alpha   90.00
_cell.angle_beta   90.00
_cell.angle_gamma   90.00
#
_symmetry.space_group_name_H-M   'P 1'
#
loop_
_entity.id
_entity.type
_entity.pdbx_description
1 polymer ?
#
loop_
_entity_poly.entity_id
_entity_poly.type
_entity_poly.pdbx_seq_one_letter_code
_entity_poly.pdbx_strand_id
1 'polypeptide(L)'
;MLGIFDAGLELNEREAFWQGTVPTSLPLQLRRLGYETNYWYGGSLANGNFGHFAPACGFDYAYSAIDICDPKAPRSWVGVYDHIFLNKAAEMICQRTDDVPQFHFIYTTSNHGPYKMPLHDLGFDGDKIMKVGQDVLDEKIIPKVLGTFWYSDRAINQFIQEMKKAYPDSLFIVTGDHGFQCSELQHTSFMKREYTFRELHSPVLMFHHPELDKSSLAGNIIGGHMNILPTLFELIAPAGFTYYSLFHSLTEPISQCVTPYHWVNLQAIGACHEAYYQLLTAQTGADVLQGIAPYDDICDAEKSLTAYLLQHPELLQPVDALLRR
;
A
#
# COMPACT_ATOMS: atom_id res chain seq x y z
N MET A 1 0.58 6.02 -5.43
CA MET A 1 -0.67 6.68 -5.84
C MET A 1 -0.45 7.91 -6.70
N LEU A 2 0.53 8.76 -6.41
CA LEU A 2 0.73 10.05 -7.10
C LEU A 2 1.63 9.98 -8.34
N GLY A 3 2.31 8.87 -8.61
CA GLY A 3 3.33 8.75 -9.65
C GLY A 3 4.66 9.48 -9.34
N ILE A 4 4.69 10.17 -8.21
CA ILE A 4 5.83 10.86 -7.61
C ILE A 4 5.90 10.51 -6.12
N PHE A 5 7.01 10.84 -5.45
CA PHE A 5 7.11 10.68 -3.99
C PHE A 5 6.35 11.76 -3.23
N ASP A 6 6.00 11.47 -1.98
CA ASP A 6 5.63 12.49 -1.00
C ASP A 6 6.87 13.25 -0.50
N ALA A 7 8.00 12.59 -0.43
CA ALA A 7 9.28 13.15 0.03
C ALA A 7 9.23 13.81 1.42
N GLY A 8 8.32 13.34 2.30
CA GLY A 8 8.11 13.91 3.64
C GLY A 8 7.38 15.25 3.65
N LEU A 9 6.69 15.56 2.57
CA LEU A 9 5.88 16.79 2.47
C LEU A 9 4.52 16.66 3.12
N GLU A 10 4.12 15.43 3.54
CA GLU A 10 2.83 15.17 4.18
C GLU A 10 1.67 15.81 3.41
N LEU A 11 1.53 15.46 2.12
CA LEU A 11 0.63 16.12 1.17
C LEU A 11 -0.83 16.09 1.63
N ASN A 12 -1.23 15.06 2.37
CA ASN A 12 -2.55 15.00 2.98
C ASN A 12 -2.78 16.06 4.07
N GLU A 13 -1.72 16.63 4.67
CA GLU A 13 -1.79 17.70 5.67
C GLU A 13 -1.62 19.10 5.06
N ARG A 14 -1.39 19.21 3.74
CA ARG A 14 -1.11 20.50 3.09
C ARG A 14 -2.32 21.03 2.34
N GLU A 15 -2.91 22.10 2.88
CA GLU A 15 -4.05 22.79 2.27
C GLU A 15 -3.78 23.25 0.82
N ALA A 16 -2.55 23.69 0.53
CA ALA A 16 -2.16 24.08 -0.83
C ALA A 16 -2.30 22.93 -1.84
N PHE A 17 -2.06 21.69 -1.43
CA PHE A 17 -2.26 20.51 -2.28
C PHE A 17 -3.75 20.23 -2.54
N TRP A 18 -4.64 20.52 -1.59
CA TRP A 18 -6.07 20.20 -1.73
C TRP A 18 -6.78 21.06 -2.77
N GLN A 19 -6.19 22.20 -3.16
CA GLN A 19 -6.74 23.12 -4.17
C GLN A 19 -6.35 22.76 -5.60
N GLY A 20 -5.44 21.79 -5.77
CA GLY A 20 -4.93 21.35 -7.06
C GLY A 20 -4.96 19.84 -7.20
N THR A 21 -4.61 19.38 -8.39
CA THR A 21 -4.42 17.95 -8.66
C THR A 21 -3.01 17.69 -9.15
N VAL A 22 -2.48 16.50 -8.86
CA VAL A 22 -1.24 16.01 -9.44
C VAL A 22 -1.59 15.22 -10.70
N PRO A 23 -1.26 15.72 -11.92
CA PRO A 23 -1.69 15.09 -13.18
C PRO A 23 -1.21 13.64 -13.38
N THR A 24 -0.14 13.26 -12.67
CA THR A 24 0.44 11.91 -12.70
C THR A 24 -0.21 10.96 -11.73
N SER A 25 -1.21 11.40 -10.95
CA SER A 25 -1.87 10.54 -9.99
C SER A 25 -2.55 9.35 -10.66
N LEU A 26 -2.55 8.21 -9.99
CA LEU A 26 -3.17 6.98 -10.48
C LEU A 26 -4.65 7.17 -10.86
N PRO A 27 -5.50 7.81 -10.02
CA PRO A 27 -6.90 8.04 -10.40
C PRO A 27 -7.05 8.83 -11.70
N LEU A 28 -6.32 9.93 -11.87
CA LEU A 28 -6.42 10.75 -13.08
C LEU A 28 -5.95 9.99 -14.33
N GLN A 29 -4.90 9.19 -14.23
CA GLN A 29 -4.42 8.39 -15.35
C GLN A 29 -5.38 7.26 -15.70
N LEU A 30 -6.02 6.61 -14.71
CA LEU A 30 -7.06 5.61 -14.94
C LEU A 30 -8.32 6.20 -15.59
N ARG A 31 -8.70 7.43 -15.25
CA ARG A 31 -9.81 8.13 -15.93
C ARG A 31 -9.55 8.33 -17.41
N ARG A 32 -8.29 8.49 -17.85
CA ARG A 32 -7.93 8.54 -19.29
C ARG A 32 -8.19 7.18 -20.00
N LEU A 33 -8.22 6.09 -19.24
CA LEU A 33 -8.64 4.75 -19.72
C LEU A 33 -10.15 4.51 -19.58
N GLY A 34 -10.92 5.50 -19.12
CA GLY A 34 -12.37 5.39 -18.94
C GLY A 34 -12.81 4.80 -17.61
N TYR A 35 -11.90 4.58 -16.67
CA TYR A 35 -12.28 4.10 -15.34
C TYR A 35 -12.94 5.19 -14.51
N GLU A 36 -13.97 4.81 -13.75
CA GLU A 36 -14.43 5.57 -12.60
C GLU A 36 -13.59 5.16 -11.37
N THR A 37 -13.22 6.12 -10.55
CA THR A 37 -12.24 5.94 -9.48
C THR A 37 -12.83 6.20 -8.11
N ASN A 38 -12.71 5.22 -7.23
CA ASN A 38 -13.39 5.18 -5.94
C ASN A 38 -12.38 4.98 -4.80
N TYR A 39 -12.36 5.90 -3.84
CA TYR A 39 -11.55 5.82 -2.62
C TYR A 39 -12.40 5.33 -1.45
N TRP A 40 -11.97 4.28 -0.77
CA TRP A 40 -12.68 3.71 0.38
C TRP A 40 -11.77 3.69 1.59
N TYR A 41 -12.23 4.27 2.69
CA TYR A 41 -11.48 4.29 3.94
C TYR A 41 -12.27 3.66 5.08
N GLY A 42 -11.65 2.71 5.79
CA GLY A 42 -12.25 2.02 6.94
C GLY A 42 -12.56 2.89 8.14
N GLY A 43 -12.02 4.11 8.20
CA GLY A 43 -12.25 5.11 9.23
C GLY A 43 -13.12 6.28 8.77
N SER A 44 -12.95 7.42 9.42
CA SER A 44 -13.54 8.70 9.03
C SER A 44 -12.63 9.43 8.05
N LEU A 45 -13.17 9.94 6.95
CA LEU A 45 -12.42 10.76 5.98
C LEU A 45 -11.85 12.07 6.59
N ALA A 46 -12.34 12.49 7.75
CA ALA A 46 -11.75 13.60 8.49
C ALA A 46 -10.38 13.24 9.11
N ASN A 47 -10.13 11.94 9.37
CA ASN A 47 -8.84 11.49 9.86
C ASN A 47 -7.79 11.60 8.76
N GLY A 48 -6.61 12.14 9.07
CA GLY A 48 -5.54 12.34 8.08
C GLY A 48 -5.94 13.18 6.87
N ASN A 49 -7.01 13.96 6.98
CA ASN A 49 -7.56 14.83 5.92
C ASN A 49 -7.89 14.09 4.61
N PHE A 50 -8.20 12.80 4.66
CA PHE A 50 -8.46 12.00 3.47
C PHE A 50 -9.66 12.50 2.65
N GLY A 51 -10.61 13.21 3.27
CA GLY A 51 -11.72 13.87 2.58
C GLY A 51 -11.29 15.00 1.65
N HIS A 52 -10.15 15.61 1.90
CA HIS A 52 -9.52 16.60 1.02
C HIS A 52 -8.50 15.95 0.08
N PHE A 53 -7.73 15.02 0.61
CA PHE A 53 -6.65 14.36 -0.13
C PHE A 53 -7.17 13.50 -1.31
N ALA A 54 -8.21 12.70 -1.11
CA ALA A 54 -8.72 11.83 -2.17
C ALA A 54 -9.24 12.61 -3.39
N PRO A 55 -10.07 13.65 -3.25
CA PRO A 55 -10.44 14.50 -4.40
C PRO A 55 -9.23 15.22 -5.01
N ALA A 56 -8.27 15.69 -4.21
CA ALA A 56 -7.05 16.32 -4.71
C ALA A 56 -6.18 15.35 -5.52
N CYS A 57 -6.21 14.05 -5.21
CA CYS A 57 -5.61 13.00 -6.04
C CYS A 57 -6.41 12.71 -7.31
N GLY A 58 -7.64 13.22 -7.45
CA GLY A 58 -8.49 13.04 -8.62
C GLY A 58 -9.44 11.85 -8.56
N PHE A 59 -9.71 11.28 -7.38
CA PHE A 59 -10.79 10.30 -7.22
C PHE A 59 -12.15 10.94 -7.50
N ASP A 60 -13.01 10.20 -8.20
CA ASP A 60 -14.39 10.64 -8.50
C ASP A 60 -15.26 10.58 -7.24
N TYR A 61 -15.05 9.54 -6.42
CA TYR A 61 -15.79 9.33 -5.17
C TYR A 61 -14.88 8.95 -4.02
N ALA A 62 -15.28 9.36 -2.80
CA ALA A 62 -14.61 8.98 -1.56
C ALA A 62 -15.66 8.54 -0.52
N TYR A 63 -15.46 7.35 0.05
CA TYR A 63 -16.38 6.72 1.00
C TYR A 63 -15.70 6.49 2.34
N SER A 64 -16.37 6.88 3.41
CA SER A 64 -15.97 6.64 4.79
C SER A 64 -16.78 5.47 5.35
N ALA A 65 -16.12 4.51 6.00
CA ALA A 65 -16.83 3.43 6.68
C ALA A 65 -17.78 3.96 7.77
N ILE A 66 -17.47 5.10 8.37
CA ILE A 66 -18.31 5.73 9.40
C ILE A 66 -19.65 6.20 8.80
N ASP A 67 -19.65 6.63 7.55
CA ASP A 67 -20.85 7.16 6.89
C ASP A 67 -21.69 6.06 6.21
N ILE A 68 -21.05 5.01 5.69
CA ILE A 68 -21.73 3.97 4.92
C ILE A 68 -22.17 2.75 5.74
N CYS A 69 -21.53 2.48 6.89
CA CYS A 69 -21.89 1.38 7.77
C CYS A 69 -22.90 1.81 8.82
N ASP A 70 -23.56 0.82 9.47
CA ASP A 70 -24.47 1.10 10.58
C ASP A 70 -23.78 1.94 11.66
N PRO A 71 -24.39 3.03 12.15
CA PRO A 71 -23.81 3.85 13.23
C PRO A 71 -23.44 3.07 14.50
N LYS A 72 -24.08 1.93 14.74
CA LYS A 72 -23.78 1.01 15.86
C LYS A 72 -22.77 -0.09 15.49
N ALA A 73 -22.23 -0.09 14.28
CA ALA A 73 -21.27 -1.10 13.85
C ALA A 73 -20.08 -1.13 14.81
N PRO A 74 -19.63 -2.32 15.23
CA PRO A 74 -18.41 -2.49 16.01
C PRO A 74 -17.21 -1.83 15.33
N ARG A 75 -16.42 -1.11 16.11
CA ARG A 75 -15.29 -0.33 15.61
C ARG A 75 -14.16 -0.22 16.62
N SER A 76 -12.94 -0.01 16.09
CA SER A 76 -11.80 0.46 16.87
C SER A 76 -11.84 1.99 16.98
N TRP A 77 -10.83 2.58 17.58
CA TRP A 77 -10.68 4.04 17.62
C TRP A 77 -10.34 4.63 16.23
N VAL A 78 -9.79 3.82 15.31
CA VAL A 78 -9.44 4.24 13.94
C VAL A 78 -10.64 4.13 13.01
N GLY A 79 -11.39 3.03 13.07
CA GLY A 79 -12.45 2.79 12.11
C GLY A 79 -13.33 1.57 12.42
N VAL A 80 -14.28 1.31 11.55
CA VAL A 80 -15.18 0.15 11.57
C VAL A 80 -14.36 -1.10 11.31
N TYR A 81 -14.71 -2.21 11.95
CA TYR A 81 -13.99 -3.48 11.72
C TYR A 81 -14.02 -3.90 10.26
N ASP A 82 -12.88 -4.31 9.73
CA ASP A 82 -12.67 -4.54 8.29
C ASP A 82 -13.69 -5.48 7.66
N HIS A 83 -14.11 -6.57 8.33
CA HIS A 83 -15.11 -7.47 7.77
C HIS A 83 -16.47 -6.79 7.55
N ILE A 84 -16.85 -5.83 8.41
CA ILE A 84 -18.11 -5.07 8.27
C ILE A 84 -17.97 -4.05 7.15
N PHE A 85 -16.86 -3.32 7.15
CA PHE A 85 -16.56 -2.31 6.14
C PHE A 85 -16.44 -2.92 4.75
N LEU A 86 -15.67 -4.00 4.59
CA LEU A 86 -15.45 -4.67 3.32
C LEU A 86 -16.74 -5.32 2.78
N ASN A 87 -17.57 -5.91 3.64
CA ASN A 87 -18.88 -6.42 3.25
C ASN A 87 -19.79 -5.30 2.72
N LYS A 88 -19.77 -4.13 3.38
CA LYS A 88 -20.55 -2.98 2.93
C LYS A 88 -20.04 -2.40 1.62
N ALA A 89 -18.71 -2.32 1.46
CA ALA A 89 -18.10 -1.91 0.20
C ALA A 89 -18.48 -2.88 -0.94
N ALA A 90 -18.39 -4.20 -0.69
CA ALA A 90 -18.79 -5.21 -1.67
C ALA A 90 -20.26 -5.08 -2.08
N GLU A 91 -21.16 -4.90 -1.10
CA GLU A 91 -22.58 -4.65 -1.37
C GLU A 91 -22.77 -3.45 -2.30
N MET A 92 -22.14 -2.32 -2.01
CA MET A 92 -22.26 -1.09 -2.79
C MET A 92 -21.66 -1.22 -4.19
N ILE A 93 -20.52 -1.89 -4.32
CA ILE A 93 -19.87 -2.17 -5.62
C ILE A 93 -20.79 -3.07 -6.47
N CYS A 94 -21.35 -4.13 -5.90
CA CYS A 94 -22.22 -5.06 -6.61
C CYS A 94 -23.60 -4.49 -6.98
N GLN A 95 -24.03 -3.41 -6.36
CA GLN A 95 -25.30 -2.74 -6.70
C GLN A 95 -25.23 -1.91 -7.98
N ARG A 96 -24.07 -1.69 -8.53
CA ARG A 96 -23.90 -0.95 -9.78
C ARG A 96 -24.36 -1.78 -10.97
N THR A 97 -24.99 -1.11 -11.91
CA THR A 97 -25.60 -1.73 -13.10
C THR A 97 -25.07 -1.18 -14.42
N ASP A 98 -24.12 -0.24 -14.37
CA ASP A 98 -23.46 0.29 -15.55
C ASP A 98 -22.21 -0.54 -15.91
N ASP A 99 -21.79 -0.44 -17.17
CA ASP A 99 -20.62 -1.15 -17.70
C ASP A 99 -19.32 -0.33 -17.62
N VAL A 100 -19.30 0.75 -16.83
CA VAL A 100 -18.12 1.58 -16.68
C VAL A 100 -17.09 0.83 -15.85
N PRO A 101 -15.85 0.64 -16.34
CA PRO A 101 -14.81 0.00 -15.58
C PRO A 101 -14.48 0.81 -14.32
N GLN A 102 -14.27 0.13 -13.22
CA GLN A 102 -14.08 0.76 -11.92
C GLN A 102 -12.73 0.45 -11.32
N PHE A 103 -12.16 1.46 -10.68
CA PHE A 103 -11.01 1.33 -9.82
C PHE A 103 -11.40 1.61 -8.38
N HIS A 104 -11.10 0.68 -7.49
CA HIS A 104 -11.37 0.81 -6.06
C HIS A 104 -10.05 0.78 -5.29
N PHE A 105 -9.70 1.90 -4.67
CA PHE A 105 -8.63 1.96 -3.67
C PHE A 105 -9.27 1.80 -2.29
N ILE A 106 -8.96 0.69 -1.62
CA ILE A 106 -9.59 0.32 -0.34
C ILE A 106 -8.52 0.32 0.75
N TYR A 107 -8.70 1.18 1.76
CA TYR A 107 -7.79 1.34 2.88
C TYR A 107 -8.44 0.84 4.18
N THR A 108 -8.00 -0.31 4.65
CA THR A 108 -8.50 -0.97 5.87
C THR A 108 -7.86 -0.38 7.13
N THR A 109 -8.43 -0.64 8.31
CA THR A 109 -7.98 0.00 9.57
C THR A 109 -7.84 -0.95 10.76
N SER A 110 -8.32 -2.19 10.67
CA SER A 110 -8.37 -3.06 11.86
C SER A 110 -7.01 -3.58 12.29
N ASN A 111 -6.04 -3.68 11.39
CA ASN A 111 -4.68 -4.10 11.73
C ASN A 111 -3.82 -2.91 12.21
N HIS A 112 -4.36 -2.13 13.13
CA HIS A 112 -3.72 -0.95 13.70
C HIS A 112 -3.66 -1.06 15.23
N GLY A 113 -2.56 -0.59 15.83
CA GLY A 113 -2.46 -0.49 17.30
C GLY A 113 -3.61 0.27 17.94
N PRO A 114 -3.99 -0.02 19.16
CA PRO A 114 -3.40 -0.93 20.14
C PRO A 114 -3.88 -2.39 20.08
N TYR A 115 -4.38 -2.86 18.94
CA TYR A 115 -4.80 -4.26 18.66
C TYR A 115 -5.87 -4.80 19.61
N LYS A 116 -6.84 -3.97 19.99
CA LYS A 116 -7.93 -4.29 20.91
C LYS A 116 -9.16 -4.78 20.13
N MET A 117 -9.09 -5.99 19.62
CA MET A 117 -10.21 -6.65 18.96
C MET A 117 -10.70 -7.84 19.77
N PRO A 118 -11.99 -8.19 19.72
CA PRO A 118 -12.53 -9.39 20.35
C PRO A 118 -12.23 -10.64 19.49
N LEU A 119 -10.94 -10.94 19.31
CA LEU A 119 -10.44 -11.96 18.39
C LEU A 119 -11.01 -13.35 18.67
N HIS A 120 -11.18 -13.71 19.96
CA HIS A 120 -11.80 -14.98 20.35
C HIS A 120 -13.23 -15.10 19.80
N ASP A 121 -14.03 -14.05 19.91
CA ASP A 121 -15.42 -14.03 19.41
C ASP A 121 -15.49 -14.10 17.89
N LEU A 122 -14.40 -13.71 17.23
CA LEU A 122 -14.23 -13.80 15.77
C LEU A 122 -13.66 -15.15 15.31
N GLY A 123 -13.37 -16.06 16.26
CA GLY A 123 -12.91 -17.43 15.98
C GLY A 123 -11.40 -17.60 15.89
N PHE A 124 -10.62 -16.64 16.38
CA PHE A 124 -9.17 -16.79 16.48
C PHE A 124 -8.78 -17.80 17.56
N ASP A 125 -7.94 -18.76 17.19
CA ASP A 125 -7.41 -19.79 18.08
C ASP A 125 -5.90 -19.56 18.30
N GLY A 126 -5.57 -18.78 19.32
CA GLY A 126 -4.19 -18.44 19.66
C GLY A 126 -3.34 -19.67 20.03
N ASP A 127 -3.94 -20.71 20.59
CA ASP A 127 -3.23 -21.93 20.99
C ASP A 127 -2.64 -22.69 19.79
N LYS A 128 -3.31 -22.64 18.64
CA LYS A 128 -2.77 -23.23 17.41
C LYS A 128 -1.51 -22.55 16.93
N ILE A 129 -1.50 -21.22 16.99
CA ILE A 129 -0.32 -20.42 16.57
C ILE A 129 0.84 -20.67 17.53
N MET A 130 0.57 -20.72 18.83
CA MET A 130 1.59 -21.00 19.84
C MET A 130 2.26 -22.34 19.65
N LYS A 131 1.50 -23.38 19.30
CA LYS A 131 2.07 -24.72 19.04
C LYS A 131 3.06 -24.75 17.89
N VAL A 132 2.86 -23.90 16.87
CA VAL A 132 3.73 -23.84 15.69
C VAL A 132 4.93 -22.90 15.93
N GLY A 133 4.74 -21.86 16.71
CA GLY A 133 5.73 -20.78 16.86
C GLY A 133 6.43 -20.72 18.23
N GLN A 134 6.24 -21.71 19.12
CA GLN A 134 6.71 -21.65 20.51
C GLN A 134 8.22 -21.34 20.66
N ASP A 135 9.03 -21.72 19.69
CA ASP A 135 10.48 -21.50 19.72
C ASP A 135 10.89 -20.07 19.27
N VAL A 136 10.03 -19.39 18.52
CA VAL A 136 10.35 -18.11 17.88
C VAL A 136 9.47 -16.95 18.33
N LEU A 137 8.28 -17.21 18.88
CA LEU A 137 7.29 -16.19 19.18
C LEU A 137 7.27 -15.80 20.69
N ASP A 138 7.02 -14.53 20.99
CA ASP A 138 6.80 -14.06 22.37
C ASP A 138 5.33 -14.24 22.77
N GLU A 139 5.11 -15.08 23.82
CA GLU A 139 3.77 -15.46 24.30
C GLU A 139 2.89 -14.28 24.71
N LYS A 140 3.47 -13.14 25.11
CA LYS A 140 2.71 -12.00 25.61
C LYS A 140 2.06 -11.20 24.49
N ILE A 141 2.59 -11.27 23.28
CA ILE A 141 2.24 -10.39 22.16
C ILE A 141 1.36 -11.09 21.14
N ILE A 142 1.53 -12.40 21.00
CA ILE A 142 0.90 -13.23 19.97
C ILE A 142 -0.62 -13.08 19.86
N PRO A 143 -1.41 -13.18 20.95
CA PRO A 143 -2.86 -13.13 20.81
C PRO A 143 -3.37 -11.82 20.23
N LYS A 144 -2.69 -10.71 20.51
CA LYS A 144 -3.13 -9.37 20.06
C LYS A 144 -2.71 -9.09 18.61
N VAL A 145 -1.43 -9.17 18.34
CA VAL A 145 -0.87 -8.71 17.05
C VAL A 145 -1.12 -9.73 15.94
N LEU A 146 -0.71 -10.98 16.14
CA LEU A 146 -0.92 -12.02 15.12
C LEU A 146 -2.39 -12.35 14.92
N GLY A 147 -3.20 -12.20 15.98
CA GLY A 147 -4.65 -12.35 15.86
C GLY A 147 -5.27 -11.29 14.94
N THR A 148 -4.79 -10.05 14.97
CA THR A 148 -5.28 -9.02 14.04
C THR A 148 -4.78 -9.24 12.62
N PHE A 149 -3.56 -9.74 12.41
CA PHE A 149 -3.10 -10.15 11.08
C PHE A 149 -3.96 -11.28 10.51
N TRP A 150 -4.19 -12.34 11.30
CA TRP A 150 -5.10 -13.43 10.92
C TRP A 150 -6.50 -12.90 10.58
N TYR A 151 -7.01 -11.98 11.36
CA TYR A 151 -8.32 -11.38 11.15
C TYR A 151 -8.38 -10.56 9.86
N SER A 152 -7.40 -9.67 9.63
CA SER A 152 -7.34 -8.84 8.43
C SER A 152 -7.18 -9.68 7.17
N ASP A 153 -6.30 -10.69 7.19
CA ASP A 153 -6.12 -11.65 6.09
C ASP A 153 -7.45 -12.35 5.75
N ARG A 154 -8.17 -12.83 6.77
CA ARG A 154 -9.48 -13.46 6.59
C ARG A 154 -10.52 -12.51 6.01
N ALA A 155 -10.60 -11.27 6.50
CA ALA A 155 -11.55 -10.28 6.02
C ALA A 155 -11.27 -9.89 4.56
N ILE A 156 -10.00 -9.65 4.21
CA ILE A 156 -9.56 -9.35 2.84
C ILE A 156 -9.83 -10.54 1.91
N ASN A 157 -9.50 -11.77 2.33
CA ASN A 157 -9.76 -12.95 1.52
C ASN A 157 -11.26 -13.14 1.26
N GLN A 158 -12.11 -12.96 2.26
CA GLN A 158 -13.57 -13.04 2.08
C GLN A 158 -14.06 -12.02 1.05
N PHE A 159 -13.63 -10.78 1.16
CA PHE A 159 -13.94 -9.72 0.19
C PHE A 159 -13.51 -10.09 -1.23
N ILE A 160 -12.25 -10.54 -1.41
CA ILE A 160 -11.73 -10.94 -2.72
C ILE A 160 -12.55 -12.10 -3.30
N GLN A 161 -12.89 -13.13 -2.49
CA GLN A 161 -13.69 -14.25 -2.98
C GLN A 161 -15.10 -13.84 -3.40
N GLU A 162 -15.70 -12.87 -2.74
CA GLU A 162 -16.99 -12.30 -3.10
C GLU A 162 -16.90 -11.49 -4.39
N MET A 163 -15.92 -10.61 -4.49
CA MET A 163 -15.69 -9.82 -5.70
C MET A 163 -15.35 -10.66 -6.91
N LYS A 164 -14.57 -11.73 -6.78
CA LYS A 164 -14.29 -12.69 -7.87
C LYS A 164 -15.53 -13.38 -8.41
N LYS A 165 -16.58 -13.55 -7.62
CA LYS A 165 -17.85 -14.11 -8.10
C LYS A 165 -18.64 -13.10 -8.91
N ALA A 166 -18.63 -11.83 -8.49
CA ALA A 166 -19.36 -10.76 -9.16
C ALA A 166 -18.59 -10.23 -10.38
N TYR A 167 -17.27 -10.15 -10.27
CA TYR A 167 -16.37 -9.58 -11.28
C TYR A 167 -15.16 -10.49 -11.48
N PRO A 168 -15.30 -11.62 -12.20
CA PRO A 168 -14.27 -12.65 -12.33
C PRO A 168 -12.99 -12.16 -13.01
N ASP A 169 -13.10 -11.16 -13.87
CA ASP A 169 -11.97 -10.59 -14.64
C ASP A 169 -11.32 -9.37 -13.94
N SER A 170 -11.52 -9.22 -12.64
CA SER A 170 -10.89 -8.14 -11.89
C SER A 170 -9.45 -8.44 -11.52
N LEU A 171 -8.60 -7.44 -11.66
CA LEU A 171 -7.25 -7.46 -11.11
C LEU A 171 -7.28 -7.01 -9.64
N PHE A 172 -6.81 -7.85 -8.74
CA PHE A 172 -6.62 -7.52 -7.33
C PHE A 172 -5.15 -7.25 -7.04
N ILE A 173 -4.89 -6.13 -6.38
CA ILE A 173 -3.57 -5.78 -5.84
C ILE A 173 -3.72 -5.60 -4.34
N VAL A 174 -2.99 -6.38 -3.55
CA VAL A 174 -3.00 -6.30 -2.09
C VAL A 174 -1.62 -5.97 -1.61
N THR A 175 -1.51 -4.94 -0.78
CA THR A 175 -0.25 -4.56 -0.15
C THR A 175 -0.50 -4.00 1.25
N GLY A 176 0.52 -4.05 2.12
CA GLY A 176 0.56 -3.24 3.34
C GLY A 176 1.04 -1.84 3.02
N ASP A 177 0.63 -0.86 3.79
CA ASP A 177 1.09 0.53 3.68
C ASP A 177 2.55 0.70 4.16
N HIS A 178 2.95 -0.09 5.17
CA HIS A 178 4.30 -0.18 5.70
C HIS A 178 4.55 -1.55 6.31
N GLY A 179 5.80 -1.83 6.68
CA GLY A 179 6.18 -2.99 7.47
C GLY A 179 5.66 -2.89 8.91
N PHE A 180 5.93 -3.91 9.70
CA PHE A 180 5.45 -3.95 11.08
C PHE A 180 6.06 -2.82 11.91
N GLN A 181 5.22 -1.87 12.29
CA GLN A 181 5.55 -0.81 13.24
C GLN A 181 4.49 -0.81 14.33
N CYS A 182 4.88 -1.13 15.54
CA CYS A 182 3.97 -1.07 16.67
C CYS A 182 4.53 -0.12 17.73
N SER A 183 3.83 1.01 17.94
CA SER A 183 4.23 1.99 18.95
C SER A 183 4.21 1.43 20.38
N GLU A 184 3.33 0.46 20.66
CA GLU A 184 3.30 -0.24 21.96
C GLU A 184 4.44 -1.27 22.08
N LEU A 185 5.07 -1.62 20.95
CA LEU A 185 6.11 -2.64 20.85
C LEU A 185 7.42 -2.08 20.28
N GLN A 186 7.60 -0.76 20.28
CA GLN A 186 8.76 -0.07 19.71
C GLN A 186 10.13 -0.64 20.14
N HIS A 187 10.17 -1.44 21.19
CA HIS A 187 11.36 -2.07 21.72
C HIS A 187 11.23 -3.56 21.93
N THR A 188 10.10 -4.19 21.55
CA THR A 188 9.87 -5.61 21.72
C THR A 188 9.35 -6.24 20.45
N SER A 189 10.16 -7.09 19.86
CA SER A 189 9.74 -7.99 18.79
C SER A 189 8.67 -8.95 19.31
N PHE A 190 7.65 -9.29 18.48
CA PHE A 190 6.80 -10.45 18.78
C PHE A 190 7.54 -11.79 18.56
N MET A 191 8.74 -11.71 18.02
CA MET A 191 9.70 -12.80 17.99
C MET A 191 10.61 -12.74 19.21
N LYS A 192 11.18 -13.87 19.61
CA LYS A 192 12.23 -13.96 20.65
C LYS A 192 13.60 -13.44 20.17
N ARG A 193 13.63 -12.64 19.12
CA ARG A 193 14.79 -11.98 18.55
C ARG A 193 14.42 -10.61 17.99
N GLU A 194 15.41 -9.79 17.74
CA GLU A 194 15.20 -8.53 17.03
C GLU A 194 14.74 -8.76 15.59
N TYR A 195 13.96 -7.82 15.08
CA TYR A 195 13.61 -7.80 13.66
C TYR A 195 14.83 -7.49 12.80
N THR A 196 14.88 -8.12 11.65
CA THR A 196 15.76 -7.66 10.58
C THR A 196 15.20 -6.37 9.96
N PHE A 197 16.07 -5.56 9.38
CA PHE A 197 15.65 -4.36 8.64
C PHE A 197 14.65 -4.71 7.53
N ARG A 198 14.86 -5.84 6.86
CA ARG A 198 13.94 -6.37 5.85
C ARG A 198 12.54 -6.64 6.42
N GLU A 199 12.42 -7.28 7.57
CA GLU A 199 11.11 -7.56 8.20
C GLU A 199 10.37 -6.27 8.57
N LEU A 200 11.09 -5.22 8.96
CA LEU A 200 10.48 -3.93 9.29
C LEU A 200 10.01 -3.15 8.05
N HIS A 201 10.68 -3.32 6.91
CA HIS A 201 10.48 -2.45 5.74
C HIS A 201 9.99 -3.19 4.48
N SER A 202 9.60 -4.47 4.60
CA SER A 202 9.10 -5.25 3.45
C SER A 202 7.64 -5.65 3.65
N PRO A 203 6.67 -4.79 3.32
CA PRO A 203 5.27 -5.18 3.29
C PRO A 203 5.01 -6.20 2.19
N VAL A 204 3.94 -6.98 2.36
CA VAL A 204 3.49 -7.91 1.33
C VAL A 204 3.02 -7.14 0.09
N LEU A 205 3.27 -7.71 -1.10
CA LEU A 205 2.66 -7.27 -2.35
C LEU A 205 2.16 -8.51 -3.11
N MET A 206 0.89 -8.50 -3.48
CA MET A 206 0.25 -9.58 -4.23
C MET A 206 -0.54 -9.00 -5.40
N PHE A 207 -0.34 -9.57 -6.59
CA PHE A 207 -1.19 -9.37 -7.75
C PHE A 207 -1.98 -10.65 -8.00
N HIS A 208 -3.27 -10.54 -8.29
CA HIS A 208 -4.11 -11.69 -8.62
C HIS A 208 -5.09 -11.34 -9.74
N HIS A 209 -5.01 -12.08 -10.84
CA HIS A 209 -5.96 -12.12 -11.94
C HIS A 209 -5.93 -13.52 -12.55
N PRO A 210 -7.02 -14.06 -13.14
CA PRO A 210 -7.01 -15.39 -13.73
C PRO A 210 -5.96 -15.60 -14.82
N GLU A 211 -5.62 -14.56 -15.57
CA GLU A 211 -4.64 -14.61 -16.67
C GLU A 211 -3.21 -14.30 -16.23
N LEU A 212 -2.99 -13.86 -14.98
CA LEU A 212 -1.65 -13.63 -14.47
C LEU A 212 -0.99 -14.94 -14.05
N ASP A 213 0.21 -15.15 -14.54
CA ASP A 213 1.10 -16.22 -14.10
C ASP A 213 2.45 -15.67 -13.63
N LYS A 214 3.38 -16.57 -13.29
CA LYS A 214 4.71 -16.19 -12.81
C LYS A 214 5.56 -15.45 -13.84
N SER A 215 5.21 -15.54 -15.14
CA SER A 215 5.93 -14.84 -16.23
C SER A 215 5.41 -13.41 -16.43
N SER A 216 4.25 -13.07 -15.88
CA SER A 216 3.68 -11.71 -15.96
C SER A 216 4.50 -10.66 -15.23
N LEU A 217 5.31 -11.09 -14.27
CA LEU A 217 6.27 -10.25 -13.56
C LEU A 217 7.69 -10.79 -13.77
N ALA A 218 8.69 -9.93 -13.68
CA ALA A 218 10.08 -10.36 -13.80
C ALA A 218 10.48 -11.34 -12.67
N GLY A 219 11.31 -12.34 -12.98
CA GLY A 219 11.62 -13.43 -12.05
C GLY A 219 12.38 -13.03 -10.78
N ASN A 220 13.30 -12.05 -10.88
CA ASN A 220 14.02 -11.47 -9.74
C ASN A 220 13.54 -10.04 -9.53
N ILE A 221 12.55 -9.87 -8.67
CA ILE A 221 11.91 -8.59 -8.46
C ILE A 221 12.43 -7.96 -7.17
N ILE A 222 13.03 -6.79 -7.33
CA ILE A 222 13.30 -5.84 -6.25
C ILE A 222 12.42 -4.64 -6.52
N GLY A 223 11.61 -4.21 -5.55
CA GLY A 223 10.71 -3.07 -5.77
C GLY A 223 10.18 -2.48 -4.48
N GLY A 224 9.40 -1.43 -4.64
CA GLY A 224 8.67 -0.74 -3.59
C GLY A 224 7.28 -0.33 -4.06
N HIS A 225 6.54 0.36 -3.21
CA HIS A 225 5.18 0.84 -3.54
C HIS A 225 5.12 1.67 -4.82
N MET A 226 6.19 2.40 -5.15
CA MET A 226 6.26 3.25 -6.34
C MET A 226 6.18 2.46 -7.64
N ASN A 227 6.58 1.20 -7.62
CA ASN A 227 6.52 0.32 -8.80
C ASN A 227 5.09 -0.19 -9.07
N ILE A 228 4.15 -0.06 -8.12
CA ILE A 228 2.77 -0.54 -8.29
C ILE A 228 2.05 0.18 -9.43
N LEU A 229 2.15 1.52 -9.48
CA LEU A 229 1.48 2.32 -10.52
C LEU A 229 1.92 1.92 -11.93
N PRO A 230 3.21 1.95 -12.29
CA PRO A 230 3.63 1.55 -13.64
C PRO A 230 3.32 0.08 -13.94
N THR A 231 3.45 -0.81 -12.95
CA THR A 231 3.10 -2.23 -13.13
C THR A 231 1.62 -2.41 -13.45
N LEU A 232 0.74 -1.69 -12.76
CA LEU A 232 -0.69 -1.73 -13.05
C LEU A 232 -0.96 -1.32 -14.50
N PHE A 233 -0.38 -0.23 -14.99
CA PHE A 233 -0.58 0.21 -16.38
C PHE A 233 -0.02 -0.77 -17.40
N GLU A 234 1.15 -1.36 -17.17
CA GLU A 234 1.69 -2.40 -18.05
C GLU A 234 0.79 -3.65 -18.14
N LEU A 235 0.04 -3.93 -17.07
CA LEU A 235 -0.88 -5.08 -17.03
C LEU A 235 -2.24 -4.80 -17.68
N ILE A 236 -2.76 -3.56 -17.61
CA ILE A 236 -4.15 -3.27 -18.01
C ILE A 236 -4.28 -2.31 -19.21
N ALA A 237 -3.26 -1.51 -19.50
CA ALA A 237 -3.39 -0.49 -20.53
C ALA A 237 -3.30 -1.07 -21.93
N PRO A 238 -4.08 -0.59 -22.91
CA PRO A 238 -3.96 -1.02 -24.28
C PRO A 238 -2.62 -0.57 -24.89
N ALA A 239 -2.16 -1.30 -25.90
CA ALA A 239 -0.94 -0.96 -26.61
C ALA A 239 -0.96 0.49 -27.14
N GLY A 240 0.12 1.23 -26.87
CA GLY A 240 0.26 2.63 -27.24
C GLY A 240 -0.31 3.63 -26.23
N PHE A 241 -0.88 3.18 -25.13
CA PHE A 241 -1.23 4.08 -24.03
C PHE A 241 0.04 4.58 -23.34
N THR A 242 0.12 5.89 -23.12
CA THR A 242 1.22 6.56 -22.41
C THR A 242 0.77 6.95 -21.00
N TYR A 243 1.50 6.52 -20.01
CA TYR A 243 1.29 6.91 -18.61
C TYR A 243 2.53 7.60 -18.04
N TYR A 244 2.37 8.23 -16.91
CA TYR A 244 3.43 8.96 -16.22
C TYR A 244 3.84 8.22 -14.95
N SER A 245 5.13 7.92 -14.83
CA SER A 245 5.72 7.37 -13.61
C SER A 245 7.20 7.75 -13.54
N LEU A 246 7.71 8.04 -12.36
CA LEU A 246 9.15 8.17 -12.09
C LEU A 246 9.84 6.80 -11.94
N PHE A 247 9.07 5.72 -11.91
CA PHE A 247 9.55 4.39 -11.57
C PHE A 247 9.27 3.37 -12.67
N HIS A 248 10.06 2.30 -12.64
CA HIS A 248 9.92 1.17 -13.55
C HIS A 248 8.80 0.22 -13.11
N SER A 249 8.21 -0.49 -14.09
CA SER A 249 7.28 -1.57 -13.85
C SER A 249 7.98 -2.81 -13.33
N LEU A 250 7.31 -3.61 -12.49
CA LEU A 250 7.77 -4.91 -12.04
C LEU A 250 7.67 -6.00 -13.14
N THR A 251 7.13 -5.68 -14.30
CA THR A 251 7.17 -6.56 -15.49
C THR A 251 8.57 -6.58 -16.11
N GLU A 252 9.43 -5.64 -15.74
CA GLU A 252 10.82 -5.56 -16.19
C GLU A 252 11.79 -6.00 -15.08
N PRO A 253 12.96 -6.54 -15.42
CA PRO A 253 13.99 -6.86 -14.43
C PRO A 253 14.50 -5.59 -13.75
N ILE A 254 14.31 -5.48 -12.45
CA ILE A 254 14.80 -4.38 -11.63
C ILE A 254 15.86 -4.91 -10.67
N SER A 255 17.05 -4.31 -10.69
CA SER A 255 18.18 -4.70 -9.84
C SER A 255 18.27 -3.88 -8.55
N GLN A 256 17.58 -2.75 -8.49
CA GLN A 256 17.55 -1.86 -7.33
C GLN A 256 16.25 -1.07 -7.28
N CYS A 257 15.83 -0.70 -6.08
CA CYS A 257 14.78 0.26 -5.82
C CYS A 257 15.30 1.25 -4.77
N VAL A 258 15.26 2.53 -5.10
CA VAL A 258 15.70 3.61 -4.24
C VAL A 258 14.49 4.49 -3.96
N THR A 259 14.36 4.95 -2.74
CA THR A 259 13.31 5.86 -2.28
C THR A 259 13.96 7.04 -1.56
N PRO A 260 13.26 8.10 -1.23
CA PRO A 260 13.82 9.19 -0.45
C PRO A 260 14.39 8.79 0.92
N TYR A 261 14.05 7.61 1.44
CA TYR A 261 14.41 7.18 2.78
C TYR A 261 15.13 5.85 2.86
N HIS A 262 14.89 4.97 1.89
CA HIS A 262 15.38 3.60 1.91
C HIS A 262 15.83 3.16 0.53
N TRP A 263 16.70 2.19 0.51
CA TRP A 263 17.13 1.54 -0.72
C TRP A 263 17.18 0.01 -0.55
N VAL A 264 17.00 -0.69 -1.63
CA VAL A 264 17.17 -2.14 -1.71
C VAL A 264 17.78 -2.50 -3.07
N ASN A 265 18.69 -3.45 -3.08
CA ASN A 265 19.24 -4.09 -4.27
C ASN A 265 19.24 -5.61 -4.13
N LEU A 266 19.80 -6.33 -5.08
CA LEU A 266 19.81 -7.81 -5.08
C LEU A 266 20.55 -8.42 -3.87
N GLN A 267 21.33 -7.66 -3.12
CA GLN A 267 22.20 -8.15 -2.06
C GLN A 267 21.83 -7.63 -0.68
N ALA A 268 21.37 -6.37 -0.60
CA ALA A 268 21.22 -5.68 0.66
C ALA A 268 20.05 -4.69 0.66
N ILE A 269 19.66 -4.29 1.85
CA ILE A 269 18.66 -3.26 2.12
C ILE A 269 19.18 -2.32 3.20
N GLY A 270 18.91 -1.02 3.08
CA GLY A 270 19.35 -0.03 4.06
C GLY A 270 18.52 1.26 4.01
N ALA A 271 18.74 2.11 5.01
CA ALA A 271 18.23 3.47 5.03
C ALA A 271 19.24 4.42 4.34
N CYS A 272 18.70 5.49 3.71
CA CYS A 272 19.54 6.54 3.15
C CYS A 272 20.14 7.37 4.26
N HIS A 273 21.39 7.83 4.07
CA HIS A 273 22.18 8.60 5.03
C HIS A 273 22.53 7.86 6.33
N GLU A 274 22.32 6.53 6.37
CA GLU A 274 22.72 5.71 7.50
C GLU A 274 24.01 4.97 7.19
N ALA A 275 24.90 4.90 8.17
CA ALA A 275 26.19 4.23 8.03
C ALA A 275 26.10 2.70 8.21
N TYR A 276 24.91 2.13 8.08
CA TYR A 276 24.69 0.69 8.20
C TYR A 276 23.66 0.21 7.19
N TYR A 277 23.76 -1.05 6.81
CA TYR A 277 22.80 -1.75 5.96
C TYR A 277 22.80 -3.24 6.29
N GLN A 278 21.79 -3.94 5.84
CA GLN A 278 21.60 -5.35 6.14
C GLN A 278 21.59 -6.19 4.86
N LEU A 279 22.31 -7.30 4.87
CA LEU A 279 22.26 -8.27 3.77
C LEU A 279 20.84 -8.89 3.69
N LEU A 280 20.35 -9.13 2.49
CA LEU A 280 19.05 -9.81 2.29
C LEU A 280 19.05 -11.26 2.81
N THR A 281 20.24 -11.85 3.00
CA THR A 281 20.43 -13.18 3.60
C THR A 281 20.52 -13.15 5.12
N ALA A 282 20.51 -11.96 5.76
CA ALA A 282 20.55 -11.82 7.21
C ALA A 282 19.35 -12.52 7.87
N GLN A 283 19.63 -13.24 8.95
CA GLN A 283 18.62 -13.99 9.71
C GLN A 283 18.19 -13.29 11.00
N THR A 284 18.97 -12.34 11.46
CA THR A 284 18.71 -11.55 12.67
C THR A 284 18.97 -10.07 12.43
N GLY A 285 18.39 -9.21 13.26
CA GLY A 285 18.66 -7.78 13.25
C GLY A 285 20.11 -7.41 13.62
N ALA A 286 20.87 -8.35 14.20
CA ALA A 286 22.27 -8.15 14.55
C ALA A 286 23.24 -8.29 13.36
N ASP A 287 22.78 -8.86 12.23
CA ASP A 287 23.62 -9.06 11.03
C ASP A 287 23.68 -7.77 10.20
N VAL A 288 24.13 -6.69 10.83
CA VAL A 288 24.25 -5.37 10.22
C VAL A 288 25.70 -5.11 9.81
N LEU A 289 25.89 -4.66 8.59
CA LEU A 289 27.18 -4.23 8.07
C LEU A 289 27.30 -2.71 8.19
N GLN A 290 28.49 -2.24 8.53
CA GLN A 290 28.83 -0.82 8.47
C GLN A 290 29.38 -0.47 7.09
N GLY A 291 28.94 0.66 6.54
CA GLY A 291 29.41 1.15 5.25
C GLY A 291 28.69 2.43 4.85
N ILE A 292 29.20 3.07 3.80
CA ILE A 292 28.54 4.23 3.19
C ILE A 292 27.35 3.68 2.39
N ALA A 293 26.18 4.28 2.56
CA ALA A 293 24.99 3.94 1.78
C ALA A 293 25.26 4.27 0.29
N PRO A 294 25.18 3.28 -0.61
CA PRO A 294 25.64 3.45 -1.99
C PRO A 294 24.69 4.33 -2.85
N TYR A 295 23.56 4.80 -2.27
CA TYR A 295 22.49 5.46 -3.01
C TYR A 295 22.08 6.82 -2.42
N ASP A 296 22.87 7.41 -1.53
CA ASP A 296 22.52 8.68 -0.87
C ASP A 296 22.28 9.81 -1.87
N ASP A 297 23.14 9.93 -2.87
CA ASP A 297 22.99 10.93 -3.94
C ASP A 297 21.69 10.74 -4.74
N ILE A 298 21.26 9.48 -4.95
CA ILE A 298 20.03 9.17 -5.66
C ILE A 298 18.82 9.53 -4.77
N CYS A 299 18.86 9.18 -3.48
CA CYS A 299 17.83 9.56 -2.51
C CYS A 299 17.60 11.07 -2.49
N ASP A 300 18.69 11.85 -2.45
CA ASP A 300 18.61 13.31 -2.45
C ASP A 300 18.12 13.89 -3.78
N ALA A 301 18.53 13.30 -4.90
CA ALA A 301 18.04 13.66 -6.21
C ALA A 301 16.53 13.44 -6.34
N GLU A 302 16.02 12.30 -5.83
CA GLU A 302 14.58 11.98 -5.84
C GLU A 302 13.76 12.94 -4.98
N LYS A 303 14.24 13.29 -3.78
CA LYS A 303 13.61 14.32 -2.92
C LYS A 303 13.53 15.65 -3.64
N SER A 304 14.66 16.08 -4.21
CA SER A 304 14.78 17.35 -4.92
C SER A 304 13.89 17.40 -6.16
N LEU A 305 13.88 16.32 -6.96
CA LEU A 305 13.04 16.20 -8.15
C LEU A 305 11.56 16.25 -7.79
N THR A 306 11.15 15.50 -6.76
CA THR A 306 9.75 15.52 -6.31
C THR A 306 9.31 16.91 -5.85
N ALA A 307 10.12 17.56 -5.01
CA ALA A 307 9.82 18.91 -4.55
C ALA A 307 9.72 19.91 -5.73
N TYR A 308 10.61 19.77 -6.71
CA TYR A 308 10.59 20.59 -7.92
C TYR A 308 9.32 20.35 -8.76
N LEU A 309 8.97 19.09 -9.00
CA LEU A 309 7.78 18.73 -9.78
C LEU A 309 6.47 19.18 -9.11
N LEU A 310 6.39 19.13 -7.79
CA LEU A 310 5.23 19.65 -7.06
C LEU A 310 5.09 21.18 -7.13
N GLN A 311 6.21 21.90 -7.29
CA GLN A 311 6.20 23.36 -7.52
C GLN A 311 5.93 23.72 -8.98
N HIS A 312 6.12 22.77 -9.91
CA HIS A 312 5.98 22.92 -11.35
C HIS A 312 5.03 21.89 -11.95
N PRO A 313 3.74 21.88 -11.53
CA PRO A 313 2.80 20.87 -11.98
C PRO A 313 2.57 20.86 -13.50
N GLU A 314 2.89 21.93 -14.19
CA GLU A 314 2.87 22.00 -15.64
C GLU A 314 3.84 21.01 -16.31
N LEU A 315 4.89 20.58 -15.62
CA LEU A 315 5.84 19.58 -16.10
C LEU A 315 5.33 18.14 -15.94
N LEU A 316 4.30 17.94 -15.13
CA LEU A 316 3.69 16.64 -14.87
C LEU A 316 2.58 16.30 -15.87
N GLN A 317 2.44 17.04 -16.96
CA GLN A 317 1.42 16.79 -17.97
C GLN A 317 1.77 15.59 -18.83
N PRO A 318 0.79 14.73 -19.17
CA PRO A 318 1.00 13.63 -20.10
C PRO A 318 1.57 14.16 -21.43
N VAL A 319 2.47 13.38 -22.03
CA VAL A 319 3.14 13.74 -23.30
C VAL A 319 2.14 14.14 -24.38
N ASP A 320 0.97 13.53 -24.43
CA ASP A 320 -0.11 13.86 -25.38
C ASP A 320 -0.61 15.29 -25.24
N ALA A 321 -0.56 15.89 -24.06
CA ALA A 321 -0.93 17.29 -23.85
C ALA A 321 0.17 18.24 -24.32
N LEU A 322 1.43 17.81 -24.28
CA LEU A 322 2.58 18.58 -24.77
C LEU A 322 2.66 18.57 -26.30
N LEU A 323 2.22 17.49 -26.96
CA LEU A 323 2.21 17.37 -28.44
C LEU A 323 1.05 18.11 -29.10
N ARG A 324 0.06 18.59 -28.34
CA ARG A 324 -1.10 19.36 -28.84
C ARG A 324 -0.94 20.88 -28.71
N ARG A 325 0.21 21.33 -28.26
CA ARG A 325 0.60 22.76 -28.23
C ARG A 325 1.58 23.04 -29.34
#